data_776e74b7537c812b6dd4744d59f0d9a2
#
_entry.id   776e74b7537c812b6dd4744d59f0d9a2
#
_cell.length_a   1.000
_cell.length_b   1.000
_cell.length_c   1.000
_cell.angle_alpha   90.00
_cell.angle_beta   90.00
_cell.angle_gamma   90.00
#
_symmetry.space_group_name_H-M   'P 1'
#
loop_
_entity.id
_entity.type
_entity.pdbx_description
1 polymer ?
#
loop_
_entity_poly.entity_id
_entity_poly.type
_entity_poly.pdbx_seq_one_letter_code
_entity_poly.pdbx_strand_id
1 'polypeptide(L)'
;MRERIPHEIVASILAATTAFVGGTALHLPPWAIFVPWAAMFLMGGPSMEGAKKIWPAMVAGSSFALVIVLVEQRAGTALGEGQFARNLMQALVILVVNSALMYTGRTKLFTLIPGMFFGFACYFATFFGGFGYDPGNPWAAWVCVVAMNALGPVYAYLSMKLTFPVAQMPDLPAAAGRTEGPGETEKAEKAATDARQAAVRPEAP
;
A
#
# COMPACT_ATOMS: atom_id res chain seq x y z
N MET A 1 -10.58 -22.66 -25.26
CA MET A 1 -11.19 -23.22 -24.02
C MET A 1 -12.09 -22.13 -23.45
N ARG A 2 -13.35 -22.46 -23.11
CA ARG A 2 -14.27 -21.47 -22.53
C ARG A 2 -13.83 -21.14 -21.12
N GLU A 3 -13.63 -19.85 -20.84
CA GLU A 3 -13.52 -19.31 -19.48
C GLU A 3 -14.78 -19.70 -18.72
N ARG A 4 -14.65 -20.44 -17.63
CA ARG A 4 -15.81 -20.84 -16.85
C ARG A 4 -16.33 -19.68 -16.00
N ILE A 5 -15.40 -18.90 -15.42
CA ILE A 5 -15.73 -17.72 -14.61
C ILE A 5 -14.67 -16.65 -14.89
N PRO A 6 -15.02 -15.48 -15.44
CA PRO A 6 -14.10 -14.36 -15.64
C PRO A 6 -13.50 -13.85 -14.33
N HIS A 7 -12.27 -13.35 -14.40
CA HIS A 7 -11.55 -12.83 -13.22
C HIS A 7 -12.31 -11.69 -12.53
N GLU A 8 -12.95 -10.83 -13.30
CA GLU A 8 -13.72 -9.69 -12.80
C GLU A 8 -14.87 -10.12 -11.89
N ILE A 9 -15.56 -11.23 -12.25
CA ILE A 9 -16.66 -11.77 -11.45
C ILE A 9 -16.12 -12.41 -10.18
N VAL A 10 -15.04 -13.20 -10.27
CA VAL A 10 -14.40 -13.80 -9.10
C VAL A 10 -13.90 -12.75 -8.13
N ALA A 11 -13.18 -11.73 -8.61
CA ALA A 11 -12.70 -10.63 -7.80
C ALA A 11 -13.85 -9.86 -7.13
N SER A 12 -14.95 -9.61 -7.87
CA SER A 12 -16.13 -8.92 -7.34
C SER A 12 -16.84 -9.73 -6.25
N ILE A 13 -16.97 -11.05 -6.42
CA ILE A 13 -17.54 -11.93 -5.40
C ILE A 13 -16.66 -11.93 -4.15
N LEU A 14 -15.35 -12.09 -4.31
CA LEU A 14 -14.42 -12.04 -3.18
C LEU A 14 -14.44 -10.67 -2.49
N ALA A 15 -14.51 -9.58 -3.25
CA ALA A 15 -14.65 -8.24 -2.69
C ALA A 15 -15.95 -8.11 -1.87
N ALA A 16 -17.06 -8.64 -2.35
CA ALA A 16 -18.32 -8.64 -1.61
C ALA A 16 -18.23 -9.41 -0.27
N THR A 17 -17.42 -10.48 -0.20
CA THR A 17 -17.22 -11.22 1.06
C THR A 17 -16.56 -10.38 2.16
N THR A 18 -15.79 -9.36 1.81
CA THR A 18 -15.16 -8.48 2.79
C THR A 18 -16.17 -7.64 3.56
N ALA A 19 -17.36 -7.39 2.99
CA ALA A 19 -18.47 -6.72 3.68
C ALA A 19 -18.98 -7.55 4.85
N PHE A 20 -19.02 -8.89 4.71
CA PHE A 20 -19.41 -9.77 5.83
C PHE A 20 -18.34 -9.77 6.92
N VAL A 21 -17.06 -9.75 6.55
CA VAL A 21 -15.95 -9.70 7.51
C VAL A 21 -15.95 -8.36 8.25
N GLY A 22 -16.14 -7.24 7.54
CA GLY A 22 -16.22 -5.90 8.13
C GLY A 22 -17.51 -5.66 8.92
N GLY A 23 -18.64 -6.26 8.49
CA GLY A 23 -19.95 -6.15 9.14
C GLY A 23 -20.14 -6.98 10.41
N THR A 24 -19.07 -7.64 10.91
CA THR A 24 -19.14 -8.40 12.17
C THR A 24 -19.21 -7.44 13.38
N ALA A 25 -19.57 -7.97 14.55
CA ALA A 25 -19.55 -7.25 15.83
C ALA A 25 -18.14 -6.71 16.18
N LEU A 26 -17.10 -7.18 15.51
CA LEU A 26 -15.72 -6.75 15.68
C LEU A 26 -15.37 -5.48 14.89
N HIS A 27 -16.26 -4.98 14.03
CA HIS A 27 -16.04 -3.80 13.19
C HIS A 27 -14.67 -3.81 12.48
N LEU A 28 -14.32 -4.93 11.84
CA LEU A 28 -13.03 -5.12 11.20
C LEU A 28 -12.89 -4.24 9.94
N PRO A 29 -11.70 -3.69 9.66
CA PRO A 29 -11.48 -2.78 8.54
C PRO A 29 -11.36 -3.53 7.21
N PRO A 30 -12.39 -3.53 6.31
CA PRO A 30 -12.36 -4.31 5.08
C PRO A 30 -11.29 -3.82 4.09
N TRP A 31 -10.96 -2.52 4.07
CA TRP A 31 -9.89 -1.97 3.22
C TRP A 31 -8.53 -2.57 3.52
N ALA A 32 -8.28 -3.02 4.76
CA ALA A 32 -7.03 -3.65 5.12
C ALA A 32 -6.81 -5.02 4.46
N ILE A 33 -7.84 -5.61 3.83
CA ILE A 33 -7.69 -6.75 2.92
C ILE A 33 -7.35 -6.27 1.50
N PHE A 34 -8.03 -5.23 1.02
CA PHE A 34 -7.88 -4.76 -0.36
C PHE A 34 -6.49 -4.23 -0.66
N VAL A 35 -5.88 -3.49 0.28
CA VAL A 35 -4.57 -2.87 0.07
C VAL A 35 -3.49 -3.92 -0.21
N PRO A 36 -3.24 -4.93 0.64
CA PRO A 36 -2.26 -5.97 0.33
C PRO A 36 -2.71 -6.89 -0.81
N TRP A 37 -4.01 -7.09 -1.04
CA TRP A 37 -4.51 -7.79 -2.21
C TRP A 37 -4.09 -7.08 -3.50
N ALA A 38 -4.36 -5.77 -3.63
CA ALA A 38 -3.92 -4.97 -4.77
C ALA A 38 -2.38 -4.95 -4.90
N ALA A 39 -1.66 -4.84 -3.79
CA ALA A 39 -0.19 -4.85 -3.78
C ALA A 39 0.39 -6.14 -4.37
N MET A 40 -0.24 -7.30 -4.15
CA MET A 40 0.19 -8.57 -4.76
C MET A 40 0.13 -8.50 -6.29
N PHE A 41 -0.90 -7.89 -6.87
CA PHE A 41 -1.01 -7.72 -8.32
C PHE A 41 0.01 -6.71 -8.85
N LEU A 42 0.27 -5.63 -8.13
CA LEU A 42 1.33 -4.66 -8.48
C LEU A 42 2.73 -5.29 -8.49
N MET A 43 2.94 -6.36 -7.71
CA MET A 43 4.19 -7.12 -7.69
C MET A 43 4.26 -8.24 -8.74
N GLY A 44 3.33 -8.29 -9.69
CA GLY A 44 3.29 -9.30 -10.75
C GLY A 44 2.37 -10.48 -10.49
N GLY A 45 1.48 -10.39 -9.50
CA GLY A 45 0.50 -11.41 -9.16
C GLY A 45 0.78 -12.17 -7.87
N PRO A 46 -0.18 -12.99 -7.42
CA PRO A 46 -0.06 -13.70 -6.16
C PRO A 46 1.03 -14.78 -6.24
N SER A 47 2.01 -14.65 -5.37
CA SER A 47 3.10 -15.60 -5.21
C SER A 47 3.50 -15.70 -3.74
N MET A 48 4.06 -16.84 -3.33
CA MET A 48 4.57 -17.00 -1.98
C MET A 48 5.77 -16.08 -1.70
N GLU A 49 6.55 -15.76 -2.73
CA GLU A 49 7.66 -14.81 -2.61
C GLU A 49 7.14 -13.39 -2.36
N GLY A 50 6.11 -12.96 -3.10
CA GLY A 50 5.44 -11.68 -2.87
C GLY A 50 4.83 -11.61 -1.48
N ALA A 51 4.13 -12.67 -1.03
CA ALA A 51 3.55 -12.73 0.30
C ALA A 51 4.60 -12.59 1.41
N LYS A 52 5.75 -13.25 1.28
CA LYS A 52 6.89 -13.13 2.23
C LYS A 52 7.50 -11.73 2.28
N LYS A 53 7.32 -10.92 1.24
CA LYS A 53 7.76 -9.51 1.21
C LYS A 53 6.70 -8.57 1.79
N ILE A 54 5.42 -8.75 1.41
CA ILE A 54 4.35 -7.84 1.80
C ILE A 54 3.95 -7.99 3.27
N TRP A 55 3.84 -9.20 3.80
CA TRP A 55 3.42 -9.42 5.18
C TRP A 55 4.33 -8.70 6.20
N PRO A 56 5.65 -8.94 6.23
CA PRO A 56 6.50 -8.25 7.20
C PRO A 56 6.53 -6.73 6.98
N ALA A 57 6.48 -6.27 5.74
CA ALA A 57 6.45 -4.85 5.43
C ALA A 57 5.19 -4.17 5.99
N MET A 58 4.01 -4.78 5.82
CA MET A 58 2.76 -4.21 6.34
C MET A 58 2.70 -4.24 7.86
N VAL A 59 3.17 -5.32 8.50
CA VAL A 59 3.27 -5.39 9.96
C VAL A 59 4.21 -4.31 10.50
N ALA A 60 5.38 -4.13 9.88
CA ALA A 60 6.30 -3.07 10.27
C ALA A 60 5.64 -1.68 10.15
N GLY A 61 5.03 -1.37 9.00
CA GLY A 61 4.34 -0.10 8.78
C GLY A 61 3.26 0.18 9.81
N SER A 62 2.39 -0.80 10.06
CA SER A 62 1.34 -0.71 11.09
C SER A 62 1.92 -0.51 12.50
N SER A 63 3.07 -1.12 12.79
CA SER A 63 3.74 -0.97 14.10
C SER A 63 4.36 0.43 14.27
N PHE A 64 4.96 0.99 13.23
CA PHE A 64 5.45 2.36 13.26
C PHE A 64 4.30 3.38 13.42
N ALA A 65 3.16 3.14 12.76
CA ALA A 65 1.97 3.98 12.93
C ALA A 65 1.38 3.87 14.35
N LEU A 66 1.36 2.69 14.94
CA LEU A 66 0.99 2.49 16.35
C LEU A 66 1.89 3.31 17.28
N VAL A 67 3.22 3.30 17.05
CA VAL A 67 4.16 4.09 17.86
C VAL A 67 3.85 5.57 17.78
N ILE A 68 3.51 6.10 16.59
CA ILE A 68 3.10 7.51 16.46
C ILE A 68 1.90 7.81 17.33
N VAL A 69 0.83 7.01 17.23
CA VAL A 69 -0.39 7.23 18.02
C VAL A 69 -0.11 7.15 19.52
N LEU A 70 0.71 6.19 19.98
CA LEU A 70 1.07 6.08 21.40
C LEU A 70 1.88 7.29 21.90
N VAL A 71 2.77 7.82 21.08
CA VAL A 71 3.54 9.04 21.42
C VAL A 71 2.61 10.26 21.44
N GLU A 72 1.72 10.38 20.46
CA GLU A 72 0.76 11.48 20.39
C GLU A 72 -0.20 11.49 21.58
N GLN A 73 -0.68 10.32 22.01
CA GLN A 73 -1.54 10.21 23.21
C GLN A 73 -0.85 10.68 24.50
N ARG A 74 0.47 10.55 24.58
CA ARG A 74 1.24 10.93 25.78
C ARG A 74 1.84 12.32 25.72
N ALA A 75 2.25 12.77 24.56
CA ALA A 75 3.03 13.97 24.35
C ALA A 75 2.38 14.97 23.37
N GLY A 76 1.18 14.72 22.89
CA GLY A 76 0.53 15.55 21.85
C GLY A 76 0.32 17.02 22.25
N THR A 77 0.26 17.32 23.54
CA THR A 77 0.11 18.68 24.09
C THR A 77 1.41 19.28 24.63
N ALA A 78 2.56 18.60 24.46
CA ALA A 78 3.83 19.04 25.04
C ALA A 78 4.31 20.42 24.52
N LEU A 79 3.91 20.81 23.30
CA LEU A 79 4.20 22.11 22.72
C LEU A 79 3.10 23.16 22.95
N GLY A 80 2.01 22.79 23.65
CA GLY A 80 0.86 23.65 23.93
C GLY A 80 -0.48 23.03 23.49
N GLU A 81 -1.58 23.65 23.92
CA GLU A 81 -2.96 23.15 23.67
C GLU A 81 -3.56 23.68 22.36
N GLY A 82 -2.93 24.66 21.71
CA GLY A 82 -3.40 25.23 20.44
C GLY A 82 -3.35 24.24 19.29
N GLN A 83 -4.23 24.40 18.31
CA GLN A 83 -4.29 23.53 17.12
C GLN A 83 -2.95 23.51 16.37
N PHE A 84 -2.30 24.65 16.23
CA PHE A 84 -0.99 24.74 15.58
C PHE A 84 0.10 23.95 16.34
N ALA A 85 0.13 24.05 17.68
CA ALA A 85 1.08 23.35 18.53
C ALA A 85 0.89 21.82 18.44
N ARG A 86 -0.36 21.35 18.44
CA ARG A 86 -0.68 19.93 18.24
C ARG A 86 -0.25 19.43 16.86
N ASN A 87 -0.56 20.19 15.81
CA ASN A 87 -0.17 19.81 14.43
C ASN A 87 1.36 19.79 14.29
N LEU A 88 2.06 20.75 14.90
CA LEU A 88 3.53 20.79 14.89
C LEU A 88 4.11 19.57 15.61
N MET A 89 3.57 19.23 16.78
CA MET A 89 4.00 18.03 17.53
C MET A 89 3.78 16.77 16.72
N GLN A 90 2.61 16.62 16.11
CA GLN A 90 2.33 15.49 15.21
C GLN A 90 3.31 15.41 14.04
N ALA A 91 3.59 16.53 13.39
CA ALA A 91 4.55 16.58 12.28
C ALA A 91 5.95 16.16 12.72
N LEU A 92 6.42 16.58 13.91
CA LEU A 92 7.71 16.19 14.44
C LEU A 92 7.77 14.70 14.78
N VAL A 93 6.72 14.15 15.39
CA VAL A 93 6.63 12.72 15.70
C VAL A 93 6.65 11.91 14.41
N ILE A 94 5.84 12.30 13.41
CA ILE A 94 5.84 11.64 12.10
C ILE A 94 7.22 11.73 11.44
N LEU A 95 7.87 12.89 11.46
CA LEU A 95 9.19 13.07 10.88
C LEU A 95 10.20 12.07 11.47
N VAL A 96 10.27 11.95 12.78
CA VAL A 96 11.23 11.06 13.46
C VAL A 96 10.88 9.58 13.20
N VAL A 97 9.63 9.21 13.42
CA VAL A 97 9.20 7.81 13.32
C VAL A 97 9.20 7.33 11.87
N ASN A 98 8.77 8.18 10.92
CA ASN A 98 8.83 7.83 9.50
C ASN A 98 10.27 7.76 8.98
N SER A 99 11.19 8.61 9.48
CA SER A 99 12.61 8.48 9.16
C SER A 99 13.18 7.14 9.63
N ALA A 100 12.81 6.70 10.83
CA ALA A 100 13.20 5.39 11.35
C ALA A 100 12.59 4.25 10.50
N LEU A 101 11.32 4.36 10.09
CA LEU A 101 10.68 3.42 9.17
C LEU A 101 11.47 3.32 7.85
N MET A 102 11.80 4.45 7.24
CA MET A 102 12.58 4.48 5.98
C MET A 102 13.96 3.84 6.16
N TYR A 103 14.59 4.04 7.32
CA TYR A 103 15.88 3.43 7.61
C TYR A 103 15.80 1.90 7.75
N THR A 104 14.70 1.38 8.34
CA THR A 104 14.48 -0.08 8.42
C THR A 104 14.32 -0.73 7.05
N GLY A 105 13.84 0.01 6.04
CA GLY A 105 13.75 -0.44 4.64
C GLY A 105 15.09 -0.83 4.01
N ARG A 106 16.23 -0.48 4.62
CA ARG A 106 17.56 -0.93 4.20
C ARG A 106 17.86 -2.38 4.58
N THR A 107 17.04 -2.98 5.43
CA THR A 107 17.22 -4.38 5.85
C THR A 107 16.60 -5.33 4.83
N LYS A 108 17.15 -6.53 4.70
CA LYS A 108 16.67 -7.55 3.73
C LYS A 108 15.20 -7.96 3.95
N LEU A 109 14.70 -7.84 5.18
CA LEU A 109 13.33 -8.24 5.53
C LEU A 109 12.31 -7.17 5.10
N PHE A 110 12.67 -5.89 5.13
CA PHE A 110 11.77 -4.76 4.90
C PHE A 110 12.09 -3.99 3.61
N THR A 111 12.58 -4.70 2.58
CA THR A 111 12.93 -4.10 1.28
C THR A 111 11.74 -3.50 0.54
N LEU A 112 10.51 -3.94 0.87
CA LEU A 112 9.29 -3.44 0.24
C LEU A 112 8.77 -2.19 0.97
N ILE A 113 9.46 -1.06 0.79
CA ILE A 113 9.10 0.23 1.39
C ILE A 113 7.64 0.63 1.11
N PRO A 114 7.09 0.54 -0.13
CA PRO A 114 5.68 0.82 -0.37
C PRO A 114 4.74 -0.04 0.49
N GLY A 115 5.09 -1.29 0.75
CA GLY A 115 4.32 -2.17 1.63
C GLY A 115 4.29 -1.68 3.08
N MET A 116 5.38 -1.08 3.58
CA MET A 116 5.38 -0.44 4.90
C MET A 116 4.45 0.77 4.95
N PHE A 117 4.44 1.62 3.92
CA PHE A 117 3.49 2.73 3.83
C PHE A 117 2.04 2.26 3.74
N PHE A 118 1.76 1.16 3.06
CA PHE A 118 0.42 0.58 3.02
C PHE A 118 -0.02 0.12 4.41
N GLY A 119 0.83 -0.57 5.17
CA GLY A 119 0.53 -0.95 6.54
C GLY A 119 0.30 0.25 7.46
N PHE A 120 1.11 1.27 7.30
CA PHE A 120 1.01 2.55 8.01
C PHE A 120 -0.34 3.23 7.74
N ALA A 121 -0.73 3.37 6.46
CA ALA A 121 -2.01 3.96 6.07
C ALA A 121 -3.21 3.13 6.54
N CYS A 122 -3.14 1.80 6.42
CA CYS A 122 -4.20 0.90 6.91
C CYS A 122 -4.43 1.06 8.41
N TYR A 123 -3.36 1.20 9.20
CA TYR A 123 -3.48 1.41 10.64
C TYR A 123 -4.15 2.75 10.96
N PHE A 124 -3.71 3.84 10.37
CA PHE A 124 -4.33 5.15 10.62
C PHE A 124 -5.79 5.19 10.20
N ALA A 125 -6.12 4.66 9.03
CA ALA A 125 -7.50 4.56 8.58
C ALA A 125 -8.37 3.76 9.57
N THR A 126 -7.82 2.71 10.17
CA THR A 126 -8.53 1.89 11.15
C THR A 126 -8.69 2.59 12.48
N PHE A 127 -7.62 3.13 13.05
CA PHE A 127 -7.64 3.77 14.35
C PHE A 127 -8.49 5.05 14.34
N PHE A 128 -8.22 5.98 13.42
CA PHE A 128 -8.97 7.23 13.33
C PHE A 128 -10.38 7.05 12.76
N GLY A 129 -10.61 6.00 12.00
CA GLY A 129 -11.94 5.62 11.52
C GLY A 129 -12.82 4.94 12.57
N GLY A 130 -12.28 4.64 13.75
CA GLY A 130 -13.04 4.00 14.85
C GLY A 130 -13.37 2.52 14.58
N PHE A 131 -12.55 1.83 13.78
CA PHE A 131 -12.71 0.40 13.49
C PHE A 131 -11.92 -0.48 14.46
N GLY A 132 -12.38 -1.72 14.61
CA GLY A 132 -11.81 -2.71 15.50
C GLY A 132 -12.74 -3.05 16.66
N TYR A 133 -12.44 -4.13 17.36
CA TYR A 133 -13.27 -4.64 18.46
C TYR A 133 -13.31 -3.72 19.70
N ASP A 134 -12.39 -2.76 19.79
CA ASP A 134 -12.31 -1.76 20.85
C ASP A 134 -11.90 -0.41 20.24
N PRO A 135 -12.88 0.37 19.72
CA PRO A 135 -12.61 1.66 19.07
C PRO A 135 -11.91 2.65 20.01
N GLY A 136 -10.88 3.31 19.51
CA GLY A 136 -10.06 4.24 20.29
C GLY A 136 -8.90 3.58 21.04
N ASN A 137 -8.84 2.26 21.09
CA ASN A 137 -7.71 1.53 21.63
C ASN A 137 -6.65 1.28 20.53
N PRO A 138 -5.43 1.85 20.64
CA PRO A 138 -4.40 1.72 19.63
C PRO A 138 -3.96 0.27 19.38
N TRP A 139 -3.92 -0.55 20.43
CA TRP A 139 -3.53 -1.95 20.33
C TRP A 139 -4.60 -2.80 19.66
N ALA A 140 -5.87 -2.55 19.94
CA ALA A 140 -6.98 -3.22 19.29
C ALA A 140 -6.99 -2.94 17.78
N ALA A 141 -6.82 -1.68 17.40
CA ALA A 141 -6.69 -1.28 15.98
C ALA A 141 -5.50 -1.98 15.30
N TRP A 142 -4.35 -2.09 15.99
CA TRP A 142 -3.17 -2.76 15.44
C TRP A 142 -3.43 -4.25 15.20
N VAL A 143 -4.01 -4.96 16.15
CA VAL A 143 -4.34 -6.39 16.01
C VAL A 143 -5.31 -6.59 14.85
N CYS A 144 -6.36 -5.78 14.74
CA CYS A 144 -7.33 -5.85 13.65
C CYS A 144 -6.67 -5.63 12.29
N VAL A 145 -5.83 -4.60 12.15
CA VAL A 145 -5.15 -4.29 10.88
C VAL A 145 -4.20 -5.39 10.49
N VAL A 146 -3.38 -5.90 11.40
CA VAL A 146 -2.43 -6.97 11.10
C VAL A 146 -3.16 -8.25 10.66
N ALA A 147 -4.25 -8.62 11.35
CA ALA A 147 -5.07 -9.76 10.98
C ALA A 147 -5.69 -9.60 9.58
N MET A 148 -6.27 -8.42 9.30
CA MET A 148 -6.93 -8.15 8.02
C MET A 148 -5.91 -8.03 6.88
N ASN A 149 -4.76 -7.39 7.10
CA ASN A 149 -3.67 -7.33 6.13
C ASN A 149 -3.14 -8.73 5.77
N ALA A 150 -3.12 -9.66 6.72
CA ALA A 150 -2.68 -11.01 6.47
C ALA A 150 -3.58 -11.76 5.48
N LEU A 151 -4.85 -11.39 5.38
CA LEU A 151 -5.82 -11.98 4.45
C LEU A 151 -5.61 -11.50 2.99
N GLY A 152 -4.99 -10.35 2.76
CA GLY A 152 -4.84 -9.78 1.41
C GLY A 152 -4.16 -10.72 0.41
N PRO A 153 -2.96 -11.27 0.68
CA PRO A 153 -2.32 -12.25 -0.19
C PRO A 153 -3.15 -13.52 -0.38
N VAL A 154 -3.94 -13.93 0.62
CA VAL A 154 -4.87 -15.07 0.51
C VAL A 154 -5.97 -14.76 -0.48
N TYR A 155 -6.58 -13.57 -0.41
CA TYR A 155 -7.59 -13.11 -1.36
C TYR A 155 -7.02 -12.98 -2.78
N ALA A 156 -5.79 -12.44 -2.92
CA ALA A 156 -5.09 -12.40 -4.19
C ALA A 156 -4.92 -13.80 -4.80
N TYR A 157 -4.47 -14.76 -4.01
CA TYR A 157 -4.31 -16.15 -4.44
C TYR A 157 -5.65 -16.79 -4.84
N LEU A 158 -6.69 -16.60 -4.02
CA LEU A 158 -8.02 -17.14 -4.30
C LEU A 158 -8.62 -16.52 -5.58
N SER A 159 -8.43 -15.22 -5.81
CA SER A 159 -8.94 -14.55 -7.00
C SER A 159 -8.38 -15.16 -8.29
N MET A 160 -7.10 -15.53 -8.28
CA MET A 160 -6.47 -16.21 -9.42
C MET A 160 -6.86 -17.68 -9.52
N LYS A 161 -6.88 -18.40 -8.39
CA LYS A 161 -7.20 -19.83 -8.37
C LYS A 161 -8.62 -20.15 -8.80
N LEU A 162 -9.59 -19.28 -8.50
CA LEU A 162 -11.00 -19.46 -8.83
C LEU A 162 -11.34 -18.98 -10.24
N THR A 163 -10.42 -18.28 -10.92
CA THR A 163 -10.58 -17.87 -12.33
C THR A 163 -10.16 -18.99 -13.26
N PHE A 164 -11.02 -19.35 -14.23
CA PHE A 164 -10.78 -20.42 -15.18
C PHE A 164 -11.16 -19.99 -16.61
N PRO A 165 -10.30 -20.29 -17.62
CA PRO A 165 -8.89 -20.67 -17.51
C PRO A 165 -8.09 -19.56 -16.83
N VAL A 166 -6.94 -19.88 -16.30
CA VAL A 166 -6.03 -18.85 -15.76
C VAL A 166 -5.65 -17.96 -16.93
N ALA A 167 -6.25 -16.78 -17.02
CA ALA A 167 -5.81 -15.79 -17.97
C ALA A 167 -4.36 -15.46 -17.63
N GLN A 168 -3.42 -15.69 -18.55
CA GLN A 168 -2.10 -15.09 -18.44
C GLN A 168 -2.37 -13.58 -18.39
N MET A 169 -2.05 -12.96 -17.28
CA MET A 169 -2.07 -11.50 -17.23
C MET A 169 -1.16 -11.02 -18.35
N PRO A 170 -1.66 -10.12 -19.22
CA PRO A 170 -0.75 -9.44 -20.15
C PRO A 170 0.38 -8.88 -19.29
N ASP A 171 1.62 -9.11 -19.71
CA ASP A 171 2.79 -8.53 -19.09
C ASP A 171 2.52 -7.04 -18.95
N LEU A 172 2.09 -6.63 -17.74
CA LEU A 172 2.03 -5.22 -17.43
C LEU A 172 3.44 -4.71 -17.63
N PRO A 173 3.67 -3.73 -18.50
CA PRO A 173 5.00 -3.17 -18.67
C PRO A 173 5.47 -2.82 -17.28
N ALA A 174 6.70 -3.20 -16.96
CA ALA A 174 7.34 -2.99 -15.66
C ALA A 174 7.52 -1.47 -15.38
N ALA A 175 6.40 -0.77 -15.33
CA ALA A 175 6.30 0.69 -15.33
C ALA A 175 6.36 1.31 -13.94
N ALA A 176 6.57 0.54 -12.90
CA ALA A 176 6.53 1.13 -11.55
C ALA A 176 7.79 0.86 -10.72
N GLY A 177 8.92 0.55 -11.32
CA GLY A 177 10.13 0.26 -10.57
C GLY A 177 11.45 0.73 -11.17
N ARG A 178 11.45 1.28 -12.39
CA ARG A 178 12.61 2.00 -12.89
C ARG A 178 12.47 3.47 -12.52
N THR A 179 13.13 3.87 -11.46
CA THR A 179 13.66 5.23 -11.40
C THR A 179 14.61 5.32 -12.58
N GLU A 180 14.14 5.89 -13.70
CA GLU A 180 15.02 6.30 -14.78
C GLU A 180 16.09 7.17 -14.14
N GLY A 181 17.35 6.74 -14.24
CA GLY A 181 18.46 7.53 -13.76
C GLY A 181 18.49 8.88 -14.53
N PRO A 182 19.01 9.96 -13.91
CA PRO A 182 18.99 11.30 -14.50
C PRO A 182 19.57 11.41 -15.91
N GLY A 183 20.22 10.39 -16.43
CA GLY A 183 20.77 10.33 -17.79
C GLY A 183 19.83 9.77 -18.87
N GLU A 184 18.73 9.08 -18.51
CA GLU A 184 17.77 8.55 -19.50
C GLU A 184 16.67 9.57 -19.83
N THR A 185 16.24 10.36 -18.84
CA THR A 185 15.33 11.49 -19.06
C THR A 185 15.96 12.56 -19.94
N GLU A 186 17.23 12.88 -19.76
CA GLU A 186 17.96 13.84 -20.60
C GLU A 186 18.11 13.38 -22.06
N LYS A 187 18.33 12.08 -22.27
CA LYS A 187 18.36 11.50 -23.63
C LYS A 187 16.99 11.50 -24.34
N ALA A 188 15.92 11.22 -23.59
CA ALA A 188 14.56 11.23 -24.13
C ALA A 188 14.10 12.66 -24.47
N GLU A 189 14.44 13.65 -23.63
CA GLU A 189 14.13 15.06 -23.85
C GLU A 189 14.92 15.64 -25.03
N LYS A 190 16.18 15.25 -25.17
CA LYS A 190 17.01 15.65 -26.32
C LYS A 190 16.50 15.05 -27.63
N ALA A 191 16.13 13.76 -27.64
CA ALA A 191 15.55 13.11 -28.82
C ALA A 191 14.21 13.75 -29.22
N ALA A 192 13.37 14.13 -28.27
CA ALA A 192 12.10 14.82 -28.53
C ALA A 192 12.33 16.25 -29.07
N THR A 193 13.36 16.94 -28.60
CA THR A 193 13.73 18.28 -29.07
C THR A 193 14.29 18.24 -30.50
N ASP A 194 15.17 17.29 -30.78
CA ASP A 194 15.74 17.07 -32.11
C ASP A 194 14.67 16.69 -33.14
N ALA A 195 13.69 15.86 -32.76
CA ALA A 195 12.56 15.51 -33.62
C ALA A 195 11.65 16.69 -33.93
N ARG A 196 11.42 17.60 -32.92
CA ARG A 196 10.66 18.84 -33.14
C ARG A 196 11.40 19.82 -34.04
N GLN A 197 12.72 19.95 -33.94
CA GLN A 197 13.51 20.80 -34.80
C GLN A 197 13.60 20.28 -36.25
N ALA A 198 13.61 18.95 -36.42
CA ALA A 198 13.57 18.34 -37.73
C ALA A 198 12.22 18.56 -38.47
N ALA A 199 11.12 18.56 -37.72
CA ALA A 199 9.76 18.82 -38.23
C ALA A 199 9.49 20.30 -38.63
N VAL A 200 10.31 21.24 -38.15
CA VAL A 200 10.17 22.68 -38.42
C VAL A 200 11.07 23.19 -39.57
N ARG A 201 11.91 22.35 -40.17
CA ARG A 201 12.68 22.77 -41.34
C ARG A 201 11.76 22.90 -42.54
N PRO A 202 11.56 24.14 -43.13
CA PRO A 202 10.85 24.29 -44.37
C PRO A 202 11.73 23.70 -45.47
N GLU A 203 11.12 22.89 -46.35
CA GLU A 203 11.73 22.47 -47.61
C GLU A 203 12.11 23.74 -48.35
N ALA A 204 13.40 23.89 -48.63
CA ALA A 204 13.90 24.98 -49.49
C ALA A 204 13.50 24.74 -50.93
N PRO A 205 13.21 25.80 -51.75
CA PRO A 205 12.72 25.73 -53.09
C PRO A 205 13.72 25.15 -54.11
#